data_bb90433f80e5af10bcb2530b6cc26c97
#
_entry.id   bb90433f80e5af10bcb2530b6cc26c97
#
_cell.length_a   1.000
_cell.length_b   1.000
_cell.length_c   1.000
_cell.angle_alpha   90.00
_cell.angle_beta   90.00
_cell.angle_gamma   90.00
#
_symmetry.space_group_name_H-M   'P 1'
#
loop_
_entity.id
_entity.type
_entity.pdbx_description
1 polymer ?
#
loop_
_entity_poly.entity_id
_entity_poly.type
_entity_poly.pdbx_seq_one_letter_code
_entity_poly.pdbx_strand_id
1 'polypeptide(L)'
;MAMDNAKMNKAGTMRKVLSYMKRYIPLLVISLALSVVTVALTLYFPILTGRAIDLIVGKGKVDFTAMTAILTRAAIIVVIAAAAQWLTNICNNRMTYNIVRDIRRDAFLNIEKMPLSYIDSHSHGDMVSRIIADVDTFSEGLLMGFTQLFTGIATIAGTLIFMLTIDVKISCIVVLITPLSLFVASFITKKTYSMFQLQTRTRGEQTSLIDEIVGNEKVVQAFNHEDEALEQFDEINDRLQKCSLRATFFSSLTNPCTRFVNSIVYAGVGIFGAMSALTGGITVGQLSCFLSYANQYTKPFNEISGVITELQNALACAARIFELIEEKKEIPDASDAVILEEADGRVDIEDVYFSYVPDKKLIEDFNIHVKPGQRVAIVGPTGCGKTTIINLLMRFYDVNSGTIKVSGHDIRKITRESLRDNYGMVLQETWLKKGTIRDNIIMGKPDATDEEIIAAAKASHAHSFIRRLPKGYDTEIGEDGGSLSQGQKQLLCITRVMLCLPPMLILDEATSSIDTRTEIKIQKAFLTMMHGRTSFIVAHRLSTIREADIILVMKDGKIIEQGNHESLLAANGFYANLYNSQFA
;
A
#
# COMPACT_ATOMS: atom_id res chain seq x y z
N MET A 1 -1.78 24.04 18.34
CA MET A 1 -2.79 23.11 17.79
C MET A 1 -2.20 22.07 16.84
N ALA A 2 -1.51 22.41 15.74
CA ALA A 2 -0.93 21.39 14.82
C ALA A 2 0.15 20.49 15.48
N MET A 3 1.01 21.03 16.33
CA MET A 3 2.02 20.25 17.07
C MET A 3 1.43 19.33 18.14
N ASP A 4 0.32 19.70 18.77
CA ASP A 4 -0.35 18.86 19.78
C ASP A 4 -1.17 17.74 19.13
N ASN A 5 -1.80 18.00 17.98
CA ASN A 5 -2.46 16.97 17.18
C ASN A 5 -1.46 15.93 16.63
N ALA A 6 -0.27 16.36 16.19
CA ALA A 6 0.78 15.46 15.72
C ALA A 6 1.36 14.59 16.87
N LYS A 7 1.46 15.12 18.10
CA LYS A 7 1.89 14.35 19.27
C LYS A 7 0.82 13.37 19.75
N MET A 8 -0.46 13.77 19.74
CA MET A 8 -1.59 12.90 20.08
C MET A 8 -1.73 11.75 19.08
N ASN A 9 -1.53 12.01 17.78
CA ASN A 9 -1.57 10.97 16.75
C ASN A 9 -0.43 9.95 16.91
N LYS A 10 0.79 10.40 17.27
CA LYS A 10 1.94 9.50 17.52
C LYS A 10 1.71 8.58 18.73
N ALA A 11 1.14 9.08 19.83
CA ALA A 11 0.82 8.27 21.01
C ALA A 11 -0.26 7.22 20.72
N GLY A 12 -1.27 7.59 19.92
CA GLY A 12 -2.32 6.67 19.46
C GLY A 12 -1.74 5.56 18.59
N THR A 13 -0.90 5.90 17.61
CA THR A 13 -0.23 4.94 16.72
C THR A 13 0.66 3.97 17.51
N MET A 14 1.45 4.47 18.46
CA MET A 14 2.29 3.62 19.30
C MET A 14 1.45 2.61 20.11
N ARG A 15 0.31 3.03 20.65
CA ARG A 15 -0.60 2.14 21.40
C ARG A 15 -1.14 1.02 20.50
N LYS A 16 -1.45 1.31 19.24
CA LYS A 16 -1.91 0.33 18.25
C LYS A 16 -0.80 -0.66 17.91
N VAL A 17 0.41 -0.19 17.63
CA VAL A 17 1.59 -1.04 17.42
C VAL A 17 1.80 -1.98 18.61
N LEU A 18 1.76 -1.45 19.84
CA LEU A 18 1.87 -2.25 21.06
C LEU A 18 0.73 -3.29 21.19
N SER A 19 -0.46 -3.01 20.67
CA SER A 19 -1.57 -3.98 20.65
C SER A 19 -1.26 -5.19 19.77
N TYR A 20 -0.68 -4.98 18.59
CA TYR A 20 -0.22 -6.08 17.73
C TYR A 20 0.94 -6.87 18.37
N MET A 21 1.82 -6.16 19.10
CA MET A 21 2.93 -6.80 19.82
C MET A 21 2.48 -7.70 20.98
N LYS A 22 1.32 -7.45 21.59
CA LYS A 22 0.83 -8.25 22.74
C LYS A 22 0.84 -9.75 22.48
N ARG A 23 0.51 -10.17 21.29
CA ARG A 23 0.49 -11.58 20.88
C ARG A 23 1.90 -12.21 20.88
N TYR A 24 2.94 -11.39 20.74
CA TYR A 24 4.33 -11.83 20.58
C TYR A 24 5.20 -11.49 21.80
N ILE A 25 4.60 -11.10 22.95
CA ILE A 25 5.31 -10.81 24.20
C ILE A 25 6.28 -11.92 24.61
N PRO A 26 5.95 -13.22 24.51
CA PRO A 26 6.91 -14.26 24.87
C PRO A 26 8.21 -14.20 24.05
N LEU A 27 8.12 -13.95 22.74
CA LEU A 27 9.30 -13.78 21.88
C LEU A 27 10.10 -12.52 22.24
N LEU A 28 9.42 -11.43 22.60
CA LEU A 28 10.05 -10.19 23.04
C LEU A 28 10.83 -10.41 24.35
N VAL A 29 10.24 -11.08 25.33
CA VAL A 29 10.89 -11.36 26.63
C VAL A 29 12.12 -12.25 26.41
N ILE A 30 12.00 -13.31 25.60
CA ILE A 30 13.13 -14.17 25.29
C ILE A 30 14.25 -13.38 24.57
N SER A 31 13.90 -12.54 23.60
CA SER A 31 14.87 -11.70 22.87
C SER A 31 15.58 -10.73 23.81
N LEU A 32 14.86 -10.07 24.72
CA LEU A 32 15.44 -9.17 25.72
C LEU A 32 16.39 -9.91 26.68
N ALA A 33 15.98 -11.07 27.19
CA ALA A 33 16.82 -11.89 28.06
C ALA A 33 18.11 -12.34 27.35
N LEU A 34 18.00 -12.83 26.12
CA LEU A 34 19.14 -13.22 25.29
C LEU A 34 20.04 -12.02 24.95
N SER A 35 19.48 -10.84 24.69
CA SER A 35 20.26 -9.61 24.46
C SER A 35 21.07 -9.22 25.70
N VAL A 36 20.50 -9.30 26.89
CA VAL A 36 21.23 -9.04 28.16
C VAL A 36 22.35 -10.05 28.34
N VAL A 37 22.11 -11.34 28.10
CA VAL A 37 23.13 -12.38 28.15
C VAL A 37 24.26 -12.10 27.16
N THR A 38 23.91 -11.78 25.89
CA THR A 38 24.88 -11.45 24.84
C THR A 38 25.76 -10.27 25.26
N VAL A 39 25.14 -9.17 25.76
CA VAL A 39 25.87 -8.00 26.22
C VAL A 39 26.80 -8.34 27.40
N ALA A 40 26.30 -9.07 28.40
CA ALA A 40 27.09 -9.46 29.56
C ALA A 40 28.32 -10.29 29.16
N LEU A 41 28.15 -11.29 28.24
CA LEU A 41 29.25 -12.12 27.75
C LEU A 41 30.23 -11.30 26.90
N THR A 42 29.74 -10.39 26.07
CA THR A 42 30.59 -9.51 25.24
C THR A 42 31.39 -8.55 26.11
N LEU A 43 30.82 -8.03 27.18
CA LEU A 43 31.52 -7.14 28.15
C LEU A 43 32.47 -7.90 29.06
N TYR A 44 32.25 -9.18 29.30
CA TYR A 44 33.17 -10.00 30.10
C TYR A 44 34.44 -10.41 29.29
N PHE A 45 34.37 -10.43 27.97
CA PHE A 45 35.50 -10.76 27.13
C PHE A 45 36.74 -9.86 27.31
N PRO A 46 36.64 -8.50 27.35
CA PRO A 46 37.79 -7.62 27.66
C PRO A 46 38.45 -7.92 29.02
N ILE A 47 37.70 -8.34 30.05
CA ILE A 47 38.28 -8.73 31.33
C ILE A 47 39.18 -9.95 31.18
N LEU A 48 38.76 -10.96 30.44
CA LEU A 48 39.57 -12.13 30.19
C LEU A 48 40.83 -11.80 29.39
N THR A 49 40.70 -10.92 28.39
CA THR A 49 41.86 -10.44 27.61
C THR A 49 42.82 -9.67 28.49
N GLY A 50 42.32 -8.78 29.36
CA GLY A 50 43.15 -8.06 30.34
C GLY A 50 43.89 -8.98 31.29
N ARG A 51 43.20 -10.00 31.84
CA ARG A 51 43.84 -11.01 32.71
C ARG A 51 44.91 -11.82 31.96
N ALA A 52 44.68 -12.12 30.68
CA ALA A 52 45.71 -12.82 29.86
C ALA A 52 46.93 -11.92 29.65
N ILE A 53 46.74 -10.61 29.45
CA ILE A 53 47.86 -9.64 29.34
C ILE A 53 48.65 -9.57 30.63
N ASP A 54 47.98 -9.56 31.79
CA ASP A 54 48.62 -9.48 33.10
C ASP A 54 49.48 -10.74 33.42
N LEU A 55 49.28 -11.88 32.73
CA LEU A 55 50.14 -13.06 32.86
C LEU A 55 51.45 -12.94 32.09
N ILE A 56 51.62 -11.90 31.26
CA ILE A 56 52.85 -11.63 30.50
C ILE A 56 53.72 -10.68 31.33
N VAL A 57 54.42 -11.24 32.34
CA VAL A 57 55.18 -10.45 33.31
C VAL A 57 56.50 -9.93 32.75
N GLY A 58 57.09 -10.59 31.73
CA GLY A 58 58.33 -10.20 31.09
C GLY A 58 58.93 -11.32 30.20
N LYS A 59 60.05 -11.00 29.55
CA LYS A 59 60.74 -11.95 28.68
C LYS A 59 61.10 -13.25 29.40
N GLY A 60 60.55 -14.38 28.93
CA GLY A 60 60.77 -15.72 29.51
C GLY A 60 59.98 -16.00 30.80
N LYS A 61 59.09 -15.13 31.24
CA LYS A 61 58.22 -15.32 32.44
C LYS A 61 56.75 -15.29 32.09
N VAL A 62 56.33 -16.11 31.15
CA VAL A 62 54.93 -16.25 30.73
C VAL A 62 54.35 -17.54 31.29
N ASP A 63 53.23 -17.47 32.02
CA ASP A 63 52.50 -18.67 32.44
C ASP A 63 51.57 -19.14 31.32
N PHE A 64 52.10 -20.00 30.44
CA PHE A 64 51.34 -20.56 29.28
C PHE A 64 50.18 -21.45 29.74
N THR A 65 50.27 -22.09 30.90
CA THR A 65 49.19 -22.96 31.40
C THR A 65 47.97 -22.14 31.80
N ALA A 66 48.18 -21.11 32.61
CA ALA A 66 47.12 -20.18 33.01
C ALA A 66 46.56 -19.41 31.81
N MET A 67 47.44 -18.98 30.88
CA MET A 67 47.04 -18.29 29.65
C MET A 67 46.15 -19.16 28.76
N THR A 68 46.52 -20.43 28.52
CA THR A 68 45.72 -21.37 27.74
C THR A 68 44.34 -21.60 28.37
N ALA A 69 44.25 -21.70 29.69
CA ALA A 69 42.99 -21.85 30.39
C ALA A 69 42.06 -20.60 30.19
N ILE A 70 42.63 -19.37 30.22
CA ILE A 70 41.89 -18.14 29.99
C ILE A 70 41.43 -18.06 28.51
N LEU A 71 42.29 -18.37 27.55
CA LEU A 71 41.97 -18.36 26.15
C LEU A 71 40.88 -19.39 25.78
N THR A 72 40.91 -20.56 26.38
CA THR A 72 39.89 -21.59 26.21
C THR A 72 38.52 -21.08 26.76
N ARG A 73 38.50 -20.45 27.93
CA ARG A 73 37.28 -19.82 28.50
C ARG A 73 36.78 -18.71 27.59
N ALA A 74 37.66 -17.85 27.09
CA ALA A 74 37.33 -16.79 26.15
C ALA A 74 36.70 -17.36 24.86
N ALA A 75 37.26 -18.41 24.30
CA ALA A 75 36.70 -19.08 23.11
C ALA A 75 35.27 -19.63 23.36
N ILE A 76 35.06 -20.29 24.50
CA ILE A 76 33.73 -20.78 24.91
C ILE A 76 32.73 -19.64 25.02
N ILE A 77 33.12 -18.54 25.66
CA ILE A 77 32.24 -17.36 25.84
C ILE A 77 31.85 -16.74 24.51
N VAL A 78 32.80 -16.63 23.56
CA VAL A 78 32.54 -16.12 22.20
C VAL A 78 31.50 -16.99 21.48
N VAL A 79 31.66 -18.34 21.57
CA VAL A 79 30.69 -19.26 20.95
C VAL A 79 29.28 -19.12 21.56
N ILE A 80 29.22 -19.05 22.89
CA ILE A 80 27.91 -18.86 23.58
C ILE A 80 27.29 -17.51 23.24
N ALA A 81 28.09 -16.43 23.22
CA ALA A 81 27.63 -15.10 22.85
C ALA A 81 27.13 -15.07 21.40
N ALA A 82 27.85 -15.70 20.46
CA ALA A 82 27.43 -15.80 19.07
C ALA A 82 26.12 -16.59 18.92
N ALA A 83 25.97 -17.71 19.64
CA ALA A 83 24.73 -18.48 19.64
C ALA A 83 23.55 -17.68 20.23
N ALA A 84 23.77 -16.98 21.35
CA ALA A 84 22.74 -16.11 21.95
C ALA A 84 22.33 -14.96 21.01
N GLN A 85 23.31 -14.32 20.36
CA GLN A 85 23.03 -13.27 19.36
C GLN A 85 22.23 -13.81 18.16
N TRP A 86 22.58 -14.98 17.67
CA TRP A 86 21.87 -15.64 16.56
C TRP A 86 20.42 -15.96 16.95
N LEU A 87 20.18 -16.50 18.14
CA LEU A 87 18.84 -16.75 18.66
C LEU A 87 18.05 -15.45 18.85
N THR A 88 18.68 -14.37 19.35
CA THR A 88 18.07 -13.04 19.44
C THR A 88 17.58 -12.56 18.10
N ASN A 89 18.41 -12.66 17.05
CA ASN A 89 18.04 -12.26 15.71
C ASN A 89 16.88 -13.09 15.15
N ILE A 90 16.85 -14.40 15.39
CA ILE A 90 15.72 -15.27 15.00
C ILE A 90 14.43 -14.81 15.70
N CYS A 91 14.46 -14.53 17.00
CA CYS A 91 13.28 -14.08 17.75
C CYS A 91 12.78 -12.74 17.22
N ASN A 92 13.69 -11.77 17.01
CA ASN A 92 13.35 -10.44 16.51
C ASN A 92 12.75 -10.51 15.09
N ASN A 93 13.40 -11.24 14.17
CA ASN A 93 12.90 -11.41 12.81
C ASN A 93 11.52 -12.08 12.80
N ARG A 94 11.37 -13.20 13.53
CA ARG A 94 10.09 -13.91 13.59
C ARG A 94 8.96 -13.05 14.17
N MET A 95 9.25 -12.27 15.20
CA MET A 95 8.31 -11.33 15.80
C MET A 95 7.92 -10.23 14.80
N THR A 96 8.90 -9.55 14.21
CA THR A 96 8.67 -8.45 13.27
C THR A 96 7.86 -8.89 12.07
N TYR A 97 8.28 -9.96 11.37
CA TYR A 97 7.58 -10.41 10.17
C TYR A 97 6.17 -10.95 10.45
N ASN A 98 5.93 -11.52 11.63
CA ASN A 98 4.58 -11.92 12.01
C ASN A 98 3.67 -10.72 12.29
N ILE A 99 4.17 -9.68 12.99
CA ILE A 99 3.42 -8.44 13.21
C ILE A 99 3.08 -7.77 11.87
N VAL A 100 4.05 -7.67 10.98
CA VAL A 100 3.92 -7.10 9.64
C VAL A 100 2.91 -7.87 8.79
N ARG A 101 2.97 -9.20 8.82
CA ARG A 101 1.98 -10.05 8.15
C ARG A 101 0.56 -9.78 8.64
N ASP A 102 0.38 -9.70 9.97
CA ASP A 102 -0.94 -9.50 10.56
C ASP A 102 -1.48 -8.10 10.21
N ILE A 103 -0.65 -7.05 10.26
CA ILE A 103 -1.02 -5.68 9.84
C ILE A 103 -1.38 -5.63 8.35
N ARG A 104 -0.56 -6.24 7.47
CA ARG A 104 -0.83 -6.27 6.03
C ARG A 104 -2.13 -6.99 5.71
N ARG A 105 -2.40 -8.10 6.39
CA ARG A 105 -3.66 -8.83 6.26
C ARG A 105 -4.86 -8.00 6.68
N ASP A 106 -4.78 -7.32 7.84
CA ASP A 106 -5.88 -6.51 8.34
C ASP A 106 -6.14 -5.29 7.45
N ALA A 107 -5.09 -4.66 6.90
CA ALA A 107 -5.21 -3.58 5.92
C ALA A 107 -5.92 -4.06 4.65
N PHE A 108 -5.50 -5.20 4.09
CA PHE A 108 -6.11 -5.77 2.89
C PHE A 108 -7.58 -6.16 3.12
N LEU A 109 -7.88 -6.83 4.22
CA LEU A 109 -9.26 -7.20 4.57
C LEU A 109 -10.17 -5.99 4.79
N ASN A 110 -9.61 -4.83 5.22
CA ASN A 110 -10.41 -3.63 5.37
C ASN A 110 -10.69 -2.98 4.02
N ILE A 111 -9.73 -2.97 3.09
CA ILE A 111 -9.95 -2.47 1.72
C ILE A 111 -11.09 -3.20 1.04
N GLU A 112 -11.16 -4.53 1.15
CA GLU A 112 -12.25 -5.32 0.57
C GLU A 112 -13.64 -5.01 1.17
N LYS A 113 -13.66 -4.37 2.35
CA LYS A 113 -14.88 -4.01 3.06
C LYS A 113 -15.18 -2.51 3.05
N MET A 114 -14.36 -1.71 2.39
CA MET A 114 -14.58 -0.27 2.27
C MET A 114 -15.69 0.05 1.27
N PRO A 115 -16.42 1.15 1.48
CA PRO A 115 -17.36 1.62 0.48
C PRO A 115 -16.62 2.08 -0.78
N LEU A 116 -17.24 1.90 -1.95
CA LEU A 116 -16.66 2.29 -3.23
C LEU A 116 -16.32 3.79 -3.27
N SER A 117 -17.10 4.62 -2.55
CA SER A 117 -16.84 6.06 -2.40
C SER A 117 -15.44 6.39 -1.85
N TYR A 118 -14.90 5.56 -0.97
CA TYR A 118 -13.53 5.73 -0.48
C TYR A 118 -12.52 5.41 -1.57
N ILE A 119 -12.73 4.30 -2.27
CA ILE A 119 -11.83 3.82 -3.33
C ILE A 119 -11.78 4.84 -4.49
N ASP A 120 -12.94 5.36 -4.92
CA ASP A 120 -13.05 6.34 -6.00
C ASP A 120 -12.47 7.71 -5.64
N SER A 121 -12.47 8.08 -4.35
CA SER A 121 -11.94 9.37 -3.87
C SER A 121 -10.44 9.36 -3.58
N HIS A 122 -9.79 8.20 -3.60
CA HIS A 122 -8.37 8.05 -3.27
C HIS A 122 -7.59 7.41 -4.43
N SER A 123 -6.34 7.81 -4.59
CA SER A 123 -5.46 7.21 -5.60
C SER A 123 -5.20 5.73 -5.29
N HIS A 124 -5.42 4.86 -6.27
CA HIS A 124 -5.07 3.44 -6.17
C HIS A 124 -3.58 3.25 -5.84
N GLY A 125 -2.70 4.07 -6.44
CA GLY A 125 -1.26 4.04 -6.16
C GLY A 125 -0.92 4.36 -4.71
N ASP A 126 -1.65 5.30 -4.05
CA ASP A 126 -1.43 5.59 -2.62
C ASP A 126 -1.87 4.42 -1.74
N MET A 127 -3.01 3.79 -2.02
CA MET A 127 -3.48 2.61 -1.28
C MET A 127 -2.50 1.43 -1.40
N VAL A 128 -2.01 1.14 -2.60
CA VAL A 128 -1.01 0.09 -2.84
C VAL A 128 0.30 0.43 -2.13
N SER A 129 0.76 1.70 -2.21
CA SER A 129 1.97 2.17 -1.52
C SER A 129 1.88 1.99 -0.01
N ARG A 130 0.72 2.25 0.61
CA ARG A 130 0.50 2.05 2.06
C ARG A 130 0.63 0.58 2.46
N ILE A 131 0.14 -0.37 1.65
CA ILE A 131 0.20 -1.81 1.96
C ILE A 131 1.59 -2.39 1.70
N ILE A 132 2.33 -1.88 0.72
CA ILE A 132 3.63 -2.41 0.33
C ILE A 132 4.74 -1.58 0.97
N ALA A 133 4.98 -0.36 0.50
CA ALA A 133 6.13 0.45 0.87
C ALA A 133 6.09 0.93 2.32
N ASP A 134 4.94 1.43 2.80
CA ASP A 134 4.84 1.90 4.19
C ASP A 134 4.97 0.74 5.19
N VAL A 135 4.39 -0.44 4.86
CA VAL A 135 4.52 -1.64 5.71
C VAL A 135 5.95 -2.14 5.74
N ASP A 136 6.70 -2.09 4.63
CA ASP A 136 8.11 -2.48 4.59
C ASP A 136 8.98 -1.50 5.40
N THR A 137 8.78 -0.20 5.24
CA THR A 137 9.46 0.83 6.06
C THR A 137 9.15 0.67 7.55
N PHE A 138 7.91 0.38 7.90
CA PHE A 138 7.52 0.07 9.27
C PHE A 138 8.24 -1.18 9.80
N SER A 139 8.35 -2.24 8.98
CA SER A 139 9.06 -3.48 9.31
C SER A 139 10.53 -3.22 9.63
N GLU A 140 11.23 -2.46 8.80
CA GLU A 140 12.64 -2.13 8.98
C GLU A 140 12.88 -1.32 10.25
N GLY A 141 12.08 -0.28 10.48
CA GLY A 141 12.21 0.53 11.70
C GLY A 141 11.87 -0.25 12.98
N LEU A 142 10.89 -1.15 12.92
CA LEU A 142 10.56 -2.03 14.05
C LEU A 142 11.70 -2.99 14.36
N LEU A 143 12.29 -3.61 13.33
CA LEU A 143 13.43 -4.52 13.45
C LEU A 143 14.66 -3.80 14.02
N MET A 144 14.98 -2.61 13.51
CA MET A 144 16.07 -1.78 14.04
C MET A 144 15.82 -1.39 15.51
N GLY A 145 14.58 -1.03 15.85
CA GLY A 145 14.19 -0.73 17.23
C GLY A 145 14.47 -1.89 18.18
N PHE A 146 14.06 -3.10 17.83
CA PHE A 146 14.29 -4.27 18.66
C PHE A 146 15.76 -4.70 18.74
N THR A 147 16.48 -4.66 17.61
CA THR A 147 17.86 -5.17 17.58
C THR A 147 18.89 -4.17 18.09
N GLN A 148 18.76 -2.89 17.74
CA GLN A 148 19.80 -1.90 18.06
C GLN A 148 19.49 -1.05 19.27
N LEU A 149 18.22 -0.64 19.50
CA LEU A 149 17.90 0.23 20.62
C LEU A 149 18.08 -0.50 21.96
N PHE A 150 17.51 -1.72 22.11
CA PHE A 150 17.62 -2.48 23.35
C PHE A 150 19.06 -2.93 23.61
N THR A 151 19.73 -3.45 22.59
CA THR A 151 21.14 -3.88 22.73
C THR A 151 22.03 -2.67 23.03
N GLY A 152 21.79 -1.53 22.38
CA GLY A 152 22.54 -0.30 22.61
C GLY A 152 22.39 0.22 24.05
N ILE A 153 21.16 0.30 24.57
CA ILE A 153 20.89 0.72 25.95
C ILE A 153 21.54 -0.25 26.95
N ALA A 154 21.38 -1.56 26.74
CA ALA A 154 21.98 -2.58 27.58
C ALA A 154 23.51 -2.49 27.56
N THR A 155 24.12 -2.25 26.38
CA THR A 155 25.57 -2.08 26.24
C THR A 155 26.06 -0.84 26.98
N ILE A 156 25.39 0.31 26.86
CA ILE A 156 25.75 1.54 27.59
C ILE A 156 25.71 1.30 29.10
N ALA A 157 24.58 0.77 29.60
CA ALA A 157 24.41 0.52 31.03
C ALA A 157 25.41 -0.53 31.57
N GLY A 158 25.56 -1.64 30.85
CA GLY A 158 26.48 -2.70 31.22
C GLY A 158 27.94 -2.25 31.17
N THR A 159 28.37 -1.55 30.12
CA THR A 159 29.73 -1.02 30.02
C THR A 159 30.04 -0.05 31.13
N LEU A 160 29.10 0.84 31.48
CA LEU A 160 29.26 1.77 32.60
C LEU A 160 29.45 1.03 33.92
N ILE A 161 28.64 0.00 34.20
CA ILE A 161 28.77 -0.82 35.41
C ILE A 161 30.15 -1.46 35.49
N PHE A 162 30.59 -2.11 34.39
CA PHE A 162 31.90 -2.76 34.35
C PHE A 162 33.05 -1.76 34.50
N MET A 163 32.99 -0.59 33.89
CA MET A 163 34.00 0.47 34.03
C MET A 163 34.11 0.94 35.47
N LEU A 164 32.99 1.16 36.16
CA LEU A 164 32.97 1.60 37.58
C LEU A 164 33.58 0.54 38.53
N THR A 165 33.56 -0.74 38.17
CA THR A 165 34.20 -1.79 38.99
C THR A 165 35.73 -1.81 38.85
N ILE A 166 36.30 -1.18 37.82
CA ILE A 166 37.75 -1.15 37.60
C ILE A 166 38.35 0.14 38.21
N ASP A 167 37.91 1.30 37.76
CA ASP A 167 38.34 2.60 38.31
C ASP A 167 37.26 3.67 38.10
N VAL A 168 36.81 4.28 39.21
CA VAL A 168 35.75 5.29 39.22
C VAL A 168 36.21 6.59 38.55
N LYS A 169 37.49 7.00 38.76
CA LYS A 169 37.98 8.28 38.27
C LYS A 169 38.06 8.30 36.73
N ILE A 170 38.61 7.22 36.14
CA ILE A 170 38.72 7.07 34.71
C ILE A 170 37.30 6.94 34.09
N SER A 171 36.39 6.22 34.76
CA SER A 171 34.99 6.11 34.33
C SER A 171 34.30 7.46 34.24
N CYS A 172 34.49 8.34 35.25
CA CYS A 172 33.94 9.70 35.24
C CYS A 172 34.44 10.53 34.03
N ILE A 173 35.73 10.38 33.66
CA ILE A 173 36.29 11.07 32.49
C ILE A 173 35.55 10.64 31.21
N VAL A 174 35.36 9.35 31.00
CA VAL A 174 34.64 8.80 29.85
C VAL A 174 33.23 9.32 29.79
N VAL A 175 32.48 9.22 30.90
CA VAL A 175 31.08 9.67 31.00
C VAL A 175 30.95 11.18 30.74
N LEU A 176 31.90 11.99 31.18
CA LEU A 176 31.85 13.45 31.03
C LEU A 176 32.16 13.91 29.60
N ILE A 177 33.04 13.20 28.88
CA ILE A 177 33.44 13.58 27.52
C ILE A 177 32.47 13.01 26.45
N THR A 178 31.88 11.84 26.66
CA THR A 178 31.02 11.18 25.68
C THR A 178 29.85 12.04 25.20
N PRO A 179 29.12 12.81 26.02
CA PRO A 179 28.05 13.69 25.55
C PRO A 179 28.47 14.69 24.48
N LEU A 180 29.78 15.03 24.41
CA LEU A 180 30.31 15.89 23.36
C LEU A 180 30.12 15.28 21.97
N SER A 181 30.24 13.96 21.83
CA SER A 181 29.99 13.28 20.54
C SER A 181 28.54 13.40 20.11
N LEU A 182 27.58 13.28 21.04
CA LEU A 182 26.16 13.51 20.77
C LEU A 182 25.85 14.95 20.37
N PHE A 183 26.47 15.91 21.05
CA PHE A 183 26.32 17.32 20.71
C PHE A 183 26.80 17.60 19.29
N VAL A 184 27.98 17.11 18.93
CA VAL A 184 28.55 17.27 17.57
C VAL A 184 27.66 16.60 16.53
N ALA A 185 27.23 15.36 16.76
CA ALA A 185 26.32 14.65 15.85
C ALA A 185 25.00 15.41 15.66
N SER A 186 24.36 15.84 16.76
CA SER A 186 23.11 16.60 16.74
C SER A 186 23.24 17.94 16.02
N PHE A 187 24.33 18.65 16.21
CA PHE A 187 24.62 19.93 15.54
C PHE A 187 24.71 19.73 14.01
N ILE A 188 25.49 18.73 13.57
CA ILE A 188 25.63 18.42 12.15
C ILE A 188 24.28 18.01 11.55
N THR A 189 23.54 17.10 12.20
CA THR A 189 22.24 16.60 11.72
C THR A 189 21.23 17.75 11.58
N LYS A 190 21.14 18.66 12.55
CA LYS A 190 20.25 19.83 12.46
C LYS A 190 20.59 20.72 11.26
N LYS A 191 21.88 20.91 10.99
CA LYS A 191 22.34 21.77 9.88
C LYS A 191 22.14 21.12 8.51
N THR A 192 22.26 19.80 8.42
CA THR A 192 22.05 19.04 7.18
C THR A 192 20.58 18.77 6.86
N TYR A 193 19.69 18.87 7.84
CA TYR A 193 18.26 18.58 7.67
C TYR A 193 17.60 19.41 6.55
N SER A 194 17.85 20.72 6.51
CA SER A 194 17.30 21.60 5.45
C SER A 194 17.86 21.25 4.06
N MET A 195 19.10 20.75 4.01
CA MET A 195 19.73 20.34 2.75
C MET A 195 19.08 19.03 2.23
N PHE A 196 18.79 18.08 3.11
CA PHE A 196 18.06 16.86 2.76
C PHE A 196 16.61 17.17 2.33
N GLN A 197 15.95 18.11 2.99
CA GLN A 197 14.61 18.54 2.55
C GLN A 197 14.62 19.10 1.14
N LEU A 198 15.62 19.98 0.83
CA LEU A 198 15.77 20.52 -0.52
C LEU A 198 16.05 19.42 -1.54
N GLN A 199 16.95 18.50 -1.23
CA GLN A 199 17.25 17.34 -2.08
C GLN A 199 16.01 16.49 -2.37
N THR A 200 15.23 16.17 -1.33
CA THR A 200 14.00 15.36 -1.47
C THR A 200 12.97 16.08 -2.33
N ARG A 201 12.80 17.39 -2.14
CA ARG A 201 11.89 18.20 -2.96
C ARG A 201 12.32 18.22 -4.44
N THR A 202 13.60 18.51 -4.71
CA THR A 202 14.12 18.57 -6.09
C THR A 202 14.07 17.19 -6.77
N ARG A 203 14.29 16.10 -6.01
CA ARG A 203 14.10 14.73 -6.51
C ARG A 203 12.64 14.48 -6.87
N GLY A 204 11.69 14.96 -6.06
CA GLY A 204 10.27 14.88 -6.37
C GLY A 204 9.90 15.61 -7.67
N GLU A 205 10.45 16.83 -7.88
CA GLU A 205 10.29 17.60 -9.13
C GLU A 205 10.82 16.80 -10.34
N GLN A 206 12.01 16.20 -10.21
CA GLN A 206 12.60 15.36 -11.28
C GLN A 206 11.75 14.12 -11.56
N THR A 207 11.29 13.42 -10.52
CA THR A 207 10.44 12.24 -10.69
C THR A 207 9.13 12.58 -11.39
N SER A 208 8.50 13.70 -11.03
CA SER A 208 7.27 14.17 -11.67
C SER A 208 7.46 14.49 -13.14
N LEU A 209 8.58 15.14 -13.50
CA LEU A 209 8.90 15.41 -14.91
C LEU A 209 9.14 14.11 -15.69
N ILE A 210 9.91 13.16 -15.13
CA ILE A 210 10.14 11.86 -15.78
C ILE A 210 8.82 11.12 -16.02
N ASP A 211 7.95 11.07 -15.02
CA ASP A 211 6.64 10.40 -15.11
C ASP A 211 5.76 11.04 -16.20
N GLU A 212 5.74 12.38 -16.27
CA GLU A 212 5.04 13.13 -17.30
C GLU A 212 5.59 12.86 -18.71
N ILE A 213 6.90 12.93 -18.89
CA ILE A 213 7.54 12.73 -20.22
C ILE A 213 7.38 11.27 -20.67
N VAL A 214 7.70 10.29 -19.82
CA VAL A 214 7.60 8.86 -20.15
C VAL A 214 6.15 8.47 -20.41
N GLY A 215 5.21 8.98 -19.60
CA GLY A 215 3.78 8.73 -19.79
C GLY A 215 3.24 9.29 -21.12
N ASN A 216 3.83 10.36 -21.63
CA ASN A 216 3.43 11.05 -22.85
C ASN A 216 4.49 11.00 -23.98
N GLU A 217 5.42 10.05 -23.95
CA GLU A 217 6.55 9.95 -24.88
C GLU A 217 6.11 10.00 -26.37
N LYS A 218 4.99 9.38 -26.71
CA LYS A 218 4.42 9.44 -28.05
C LYS A 218 4.05 10.87 -28.49
N VAL A 219 3.62 11.70 -27.55
CA VAL A 219 3.25 13.10 -27.80
C VAL A 219 4.53 13.93 -27.94
N VAL A 220 5.50 13.73 -27.07
CA VAL A 220 6.81 14.39 -27.11
C VAL A 220 7.44 14.16 -28.50
N GLN A 221 7.54 12.91 -28.95
CA GLN A 221 8.09 12.56 -30.26
C GLN A 221 7.23 13.09 -31.44
N ALA A 222 5.89 13.04 -31.32
CA ALA A 222 5.01 13.51 -32.39
C ALA A 222 5.15 15.03 -32.66
N PHE A 223 5.52 15.79 -31.63
CA PHE A 223 5.71 17.23 -31.71
C PHE A 223 7.18 17.68 -31.75
N ASN A 224 8.14 16.74 -31.77
CA ASN A 224 9.60 16.97 -31.74
C ASN A 224 10.03 17.86 -30.56
N HIS A 225 9.51 17.58 -29.35
CA HIS A 225 9.81 18.30 -28.11
C HIS A 225 10.89 17.63 -27.26
N GLU A 226 11.68 16.69 -27.80
CA GLU A 226 12.71 15.94 -27.08
C GLU A 226 13.81 16.86 -26.53
N ASP A 227 14.25 17.83 -27.32
CA ASP A 227 15.32 18.75 -26.92
C ASP A 227 14.86 19.65 -25.76
N GLU A 228 13.62 20.16 -25.79
CA GLU A 228 13.04 20.98 -24.73
C GLU A 228 12.84 20.17 -23.44
N ALA A 229 12.38 18.92 -23.57
CA ALA A 229 12.24 17.99 -22.44
C ALA A 229 13.60 17.69 -21.79
N LEU A 230 14.65 17.53 -22.62
CA LEU A 230 16.03 17.32 -22.14
C LEU A 230 16.57 18.55 -21.41
N GLU A 231 16.34 19.76 -21.93
CA GLU A 231 16.76 21.00 -21.29
C GLU A 231 16.10 21.18 -19.91
N GLN A 232 14.80 20.91 -19.79
CA GLN A 232 14.08 20.94 -18.53
C GLN A 232 14.61 19.89 -17.53
N PHE A 233 14.89 18.68 -18.04
CA PHE A 233 15.47 17.62 -17.23
C PHE A 233 16.86 18.02 -16.71
N ASP A 234 17.72 18.54 -17.57
CA ASP A 234 19.08 18.93 -17.21
C ASP A 234 19.10 20.07 -16.17
N GLU A 235 18.20 21.06 -16.28
CA GLU A 235 18.07 22.11 -15.28
C GLU A 235 17.74 21.55 -13.88
N ILE A 236 16.76 20.64 -13.80
CA ILE A 236 16.39 20.02 -12.53
C ILE A 236 17.49 19.09 -12.04
N ASN A 237 18.13 18.33 -12.93
CA ASN A 237 19.20 17.39 -12.62
C ASN A 237 20.45 18.10 -12.08
N ASP A 238 20.81 19.24 -12.65
CA ASP A 238 21.91 20.09 -12.16
C ASP A 238 21.62 20.65 -10.76
N ARG A 239 20.37 21.09 -10.52
CA ARG A 239 19.94 21.51 -9.18
C ARG A 239 20.00 20.35 -8.19
N LEU A 240 19.54 19.16 -8.60
CA LEU A 240 19.59 17.96 -7.78
C LEU A 240 21.02 17.54 -7.48
N GLN A 241 21.91 17.56 -8.46
CA GLN A 241 23.34 17.27 -8.28
C GLN A 241 23.95 18.18 -7.21
N LYS A 242 23.74 19.51 -7.32
CA LYS A 242 24.30 20.49 -6.40
C LYS A 242 23.79 20.33 -4.96
N CYS A 243 22.48 20.14 -4.79
CA CYS A 243 21.91 19.94 -3.46
C CYS A 243 22.25 18.56 -2.87
N SER A 244 22.32 17.51 -3.70
CA SER A 244 22.73 16.17 -3.27
C SER A 244 24.18 16.13 -2.83
N LEU A 245 25.09 16.76 -3.58
CA LEU A 245 26.50 16.85 -3.22
C LEU A 245 26.68 17.54 -1.87
N ARG A 246 26.00 18.68 -1.65
CA ARG A 246 26.05 19.40 -0.38
C ARG A 246 25.48 18.57 0.78
N ALA A 247 24.30 17.99 0.60
CA ALA A 247 23.64 17.17 1.62
C ALA A 247 24.52 15.98 2.02
N THR A 248 25.07 15.26 1.03
CA THR A 248 25.94 14.08 1.26
C THR A 248 27.27 14.51 1.89
N PHE A 249 27.90 15.60 1.44
CA PHE A 249 29.15 16.09 2.02
C PHE A 249 28.99 16.43 3.51
N PHE A 250 27.99 17.25 3.86
CA PHE A 250 27.78 17.62 5.26
C PHE A 250 27.34 16.44 6.12
N SER A 251 26.52 15.56 5.59
CA SER A 251 26.13 14.33 6.30
C SER A 251 27.32 13.40 6.56
N SER A 252 28.22 13.24 5.58
CA SER A 252 29.39 12.38 5.72
C SER A 252 30.40 12.89 6.75
N LEU A 253 30.37 14.19 7.12
CA LEU A 253 31.20 14.73 8.21
C LEU A 253 30.79 14.18 9.60
N THR A 254 29.58 13.66 9.77
CA THR A 254 29.10 13.15 11.07
C THR A 254 30.02 12.05 11.60
N ASN A 255 30.32 11.05 10.79
CA ASN A 255 31.17 9.94 11.20
C ASN A 255 32.62 10.33 11.53
N PRO A 256 33.37 11.09 10.69
CA PRO A 256 34.69 11.57 11.04
C PRO A 256 34.72 12.42 12.30
N CYS A 257 33.78 13.36 12.47
CA CYS A 257 33.71 14.24 13.63
C CYS A 257 33.42 13.47 14.91
N THR A 258 32.48 12.55 14.91
CA THR A 258 32.18 11.72 16.09
C THR A 258 33.33 10.76 16.40
N ARG A 259 33.99 10.18 15.39
CA ARG A 259 35.20 9.37 15.60
C ARG A 259 36.35 10.18 16.17
N PHE A 260 36.52 11.42 15.75
CA PHE A 260 37.53 12.33 16.32
C PHE A 260 37.28 12.56 17.81
N VAL A 261 36.05 12.87 18.22
CA VAL A 261 35.67 13.00 19.64
C VAL A 261 35.93 11.70 20.39
N ASN A 262 35.54 10.54 19.84
CA ASN A 262 35.79 9.25 20.45
C ASN A 262 37.30 8.96 20.59
N SER A 263 38.13 9.39 19.63
CA SER A 263 39.60 9.28 19.73
C SER A 263 40.16 10.15 20.85
N ILE A 264 39.57 11.31 21.13
CA ILE A 264 39.94 12.15 22.29
C ILE A 264 39.61 11.41 23.60
N VAL A 265 38.40 10.80 23.68
CA VAL A 265 38.04 9.97 24.84
C VAL A 265 39.06 8.84 25.03
N TYR A 266 39.38 8.12 23.96
CA TYR A 266 40.32 7.01 23.96
C TYR A 266 41.73 7.45 24.38
N ALA A 267 42.24 8.56 23.84
CA ALA A 267 43.52 9.13 24.23
C ALA A 267 43.53 9.56 25.70
N GLY A 268 42.46 10.20 26.17
CA GLY A 268 42.30 10.56 27.57
C GLY A 268 42.36 9.33 28.50
N VAL A 269 41.61 8.28 28.20
CA VAL A 269 41.69 7.00 28.93
C VAL A 269 43.09 6.41 28.87
N GLY A 270 43.76 6.47 27.70
CA GLY A 270 45.16 6.01 27.55
C GLY A 270 46.12 6.77 28.47
N ILE A 271 46.08 8.12 28.48
CA ILE A 271 46.96 8.96 29.28
C ILE A 271 46.70 8.77 30.80
N PHE A 272 45.47 8.98 31.25
CA PHE A 272 45.14 8.87 32.67
C PHE A 272 45.25 7.44 33.19
N GLY A 273 44.91 6.45 32.36
CA GLY A 273 45.08 5.04 32.68
C GLY A 273 46.54 4.60 32.76
N ALA A 274 47.39 5.08 31.87
CA ALA A 274 48.84 4.83 31.91
C ALA A 274 49.46 5.48 33.17
N MET A 275 49.08 6.70 33.51
CA MET A 275 49.52 7.35 34.74
C MET A 275 49.07 6.55 36.00
N SER A 276 47.82 6.06 36.01
CA SER A 276 47.32 5.22 37.10
C SER A 276 48.07 3.87 37.16
N ALA A 277 48.40 3.28 36.02
CA ALA A 277 49.16 2.03 35.96
C ALA A 277 50.61 2.24 36.50
N LEU A 278 51.27 3.34 36.15
CA LEU A 278 52.61 3.67 36.67
C LEU A 278 52.66 3.88 38.18
N THR A 279 51.56 4.41 38.76
CA THR A 279 51.42 4.59 40.20
C THR A 279 50.87 3.36 40.92
N GLY A 280 50.65 2.25 40.20
CA GLY A 280 50.16 0.99 40.78
C GLY A 280 48.65 0.96 41.07
N GLY A 281 47.88 1.95 40.60
CA GLY A 281 46.43 2.03 40.81
C GLY A 281 45.63 1.02 39.97
N ILE A 282 46.11 0.69 38.76
CA ILE A 282 45.54 -0.33 37.89
C ILE A 282 46.64 -1.16 37.22
N THR A 283 46.32 -2.38 36.71
CA THR A 283 47.25 -3.19 35.96
C THR A 283 47.26 -2.82 34.45
N VAL A 284 48.27 -3.29 33.68
CA VAL A 284 48.33 -3.10 32.24
C VAL A 284 47.12 -3.79 31.55
N GLY A 285 46.76 -4.96 32.05
CA GLY A 285 45.57 -5.67 31.58
C GLY A 285 44.25 -4.91 31.84
N GLN A 286 44.14 -4.29 33.04
CA GLN A 286 43.00 -3.42 33.36
C GLN A 286 42.94 -2.18 32.46
N LEU A 287 44.08 -1.56 32.12
CA LEU A 287 44.14 -0.46 31.15
C LEU A 287 43.64 -0.91 29.79
N SER A 288 44.12 -2.07 29.27
CA SER A 288 43.63 -2.62 28.02
C SER A 288 42.11 -2.88 28.00
N CYS A 289 41.59 -3.38 29.13
CA CYS A 289 40.17 -3.59 29.35
C CYS A 289 39.41 -2.25 29.26
N PHE A 290 39.89 -1.22 29.93
CA PHE A 290 39.31 0.12 29.95
C PHE A 290 39.25 0.75 28.55
N LEU A 291 40.32 0.62 27.76
CA LEU A 291 40.37 1.08 26.37
C LEU A 291 39.32 0.39 25.50
N SER A 292 39.13 -0.91 25.71
CA SER A 292 38.07 -1.69 25.04
C SER A 292 36.68 -1.19 25.44
N TYR A 293 36.43 -0.93 26.71
CA TYR A 293 35.16 -0.41 27.19
C TYR A 293 34.88 1.01 26.71
N ALA A 294 35.89 1.90 26.63
CA ALA A 294 35.73 3.24 26.10
C ALA A 294 35.16 3.18 24.66
N ASN A 295 35.66 2.27 23.83
CA ASN A 295 35.13 2.07 22.49
C ASN A 295 33.72 1.47 22.50
N GLN A 296 33.44 0.49 23.35
CA GLN A 296 32.13 -0.16 23.44
C GLN A 296 31.06 0.77 24.01
N TYR A 297 31.43 1.69 24.90
CA TYR A 297 30.54 2.68 25.49
C TYR A 297 30.11 3.75 24.47
N THR A 298 31.04 4.21 23.63
CA THR A 298 30.78 5.32 22.70
C THR A 298 30.03 4.86 21.43
N LYS A 299 30.18 3.61 21.01
CA LYS A 299 29.59 3.08 19.77
C LYS A 299 28.06 3.21 19.72
N PRO A 300 27.28 2.77 20.73
CA PRO A 300 25.82 2.83 20.69
C PRO A 300 25.26 4.26 20.59
N PHE A 301 25.97 5.28 21.12
CA PHE A 301 25.53 6.67 21.01
C PHE A 301 25.45 7.15 19.56
N ASN A 302 26.36 6.69 18.69
CA ASN A 302 26.34 7.03 17.27
C ASN A 302 25.21 6.29 16.54
N GLU A 303 24.90 5.05 16.94
CA GLU A 303 23.87 4.22 16.33
C GLU A 303 22.45 4.62 16.74
N ILE A 304 22.24 4.98 18.02
CA ILE A 304 20.92 5.34 18.57
C ILE A 304 20.28 6.52 17.80
N SER A 305 21.07 7.51 17.37
CA SER A 305 20.53 8.65 16.62
C SER A 305 19.88 8.22 15.30
N GLY A 306 20.50 7.29 14.57
CA GLY A 306 19.95 6.71 13.35
C GLY A 306 18.68 5.91 13.63
N VAL A 307 18.72 5.05 14.65
CA VAL A 307 17.57 4.21 15.05
C VAL A 307 16.35 5.05 15.45
N ILE A 308 16.55 6.17 16.16
CA ILE A 308 15.45 7.08 16.52
C ILE A 308 14.80 7.66 15.27
N THR A 309 15.59 8.03 14.27
CA THR A 309 15.06 8.56 12.99
C THR A 309 14.25 7.50 12.27
N GLU A 310 14.77 6.29 12.13
CA GLU A 310 14.06 5.17 11.49
C GLU A 310 12.79 4.77 12.23
N LEU A 311 12.80 4.78 13.57
CA LEU A 311 11.59 4.58 14.37
C LEU A 311 10.54 5.68 14.15
N GLN A 312 10.97 6.94 13.96
CA GLN A 312 10.03 8.02 13.65
C GLN A 312 9.41 7.85 12.27
N ASN A 313 10.21 7.45 11.26
CA ASN A 313 9.73 7.12 9.93
C ASN A 313 8.75 5.95 9.97
N ALA A 314 9.13 4.87 10.65
CA ALA A 314 8.28 3.70 10.84
C ALA A 314 6.94 4.03 11.50
N LEU A 315 6.94 4.91 12.53
CA LEU A 315 5.70 5.35 13.18
C LEU A 315 4.84 6.24 12.28
N ALA A 316 5.45 7.04 11.40
CA ALA A 316 4.71 7.83 10.42
C ALA A 316 4.03 6.92 9.37
N CYS A 317 4.76 5.92 8.85
CA CYS A 317 4.21 4.91 7.96
C CYS A 317 3.11 4.09 8.66
N ALA A 318 3.33 3.65 9.89
CA ALA A 318 2.32 2.94 10.68
C ALA A 318 1.04 3.77 10.86
N ALA A 319 1.13 5.09 11.06
CA ALA A 319 -0.04 5.97 11.16
C ALA A 319 -0.88 5.92 9.89
N ARG A 320 -0.26 6.02 8.70
CA ARG A 320 -0.94 5.93 7.40
C ARG A 320 -1.59 4.56 7.18
N ILE A 321 -0.92 3.48 7.60
CA ILE A 321 -1.46 2.13 7.52
C ILE A 321 -2.67 1.98 8.45
N PHE A 322 -2.60 2.49 9.69
CA PHE A 322 -3.73 2.43 10.61
C PHE A 322 -4.90 3.31 10.20
N GLU A 323 -4.69 4.42 9.51
CA GLU A 323 -5.78 5.17 8.87
C GLU A 323 -6.53 4.27 7.91
N LEU A 324 -5.82 3.48 7.08
CA LEU A 324 -6.43 2.53 6.15
C LEU A 324 -7.16 1.38 6.88
N ILE A 325 -6.59 0.84 7.96
CA ILE A 325 -7.19 -0.26 8.73
C ILE A 325 -8.46 0.19 9.47
N GLU A 326 -8.51 1.43 9.92
CA GLU A 326 -9.60 1.98 10.73
C GLU A 326 -10.64 2.75 9.94
N GLU A 327 -10.43 2.87 8.62
CA GLU A 327 -11.41 3.52 7.76
C GLU A 327 -12.76 2.80 7.85
N LYS A 328 -13.81 3.60 7.73
CA LYS A 328 -15.18 3.10 7.85
C LYS A 328 -15.46 2.03 6.80
N LYS A 329 -15.94 0.91 7.26
CA LYS A 329 -16.43 -0.16 6.40
C LYS A 329 -17.74 0.27 5.76
N GLU A 330 -18.09 -0.35 4.64
CA GLU A 330 -19.40 -0.25 4.06
C GLU A 330 -20.47 -0.56 5.13
N ILE A 331 -21.53 0.25 5.15
CA ILE A 331 -22.64 0.04 6.10
C ILE A 331 -23.15 -1.39 5.91
N PRO A 332 -23.15 -2.24 6.93
CA PRO A 332 -23.67 -3.60 6.79
C PRO A 332 -25.14 -3.59 6.37
N ASP A 333 -25.56 -4.64 5.70
CA ASP A 333 -26.98 -4.80 5.38
C ASP A 333 -27.81 -4.85 6.67
N ALA A 334 -29.05 -4.38 6.58
CA ALA A 334 -29.96 -4.36 7.72
C ALA A 334 -30.15 -5.79 8.27
N SER A 335 -30.28 -5.95 9.57
CA SER A 335 -30.45 -7.26 10.21
C SER A 335 -31.73 -8.00 9.77
N ASP A 336 -32.70 -7.26 9.25
CA ASP A 336 -33.96 -7.71 8.67
C ASP A 336 -33.98 -7.64 7.14
N ALA A 337 -32.81 -7.51 6.49
CA ALA A 337 -32.72 -7.43 5.05
C ALA A 337 -33.23 -8.72 4.39
N VAL A 338 -34.05 -8.54 3.37
CA VAL A 338 -34.65 -9.63 2.60
C VAL A 338 -33.61 -10.21 1.64
N ILE A 339 -33.54 -11.53 1.52
CA ILE A 339 -32.80 -12.21 0.46
C ILE A 339 -33.74 -12.30 -0.75
N LEU A 340 -33.37 -11.63 -1.84
CA LEU A 340 -34.12 -11.67 -3.09
C LEU A 340 -33.59 -12.84 -3.94
N GLU A 341 -34.24 -13.99 -3.87
CA GLU A 341 -33.80 -15.19 -4.60
C GLU A 341 -33.88 -15.00 -6.11
N GLU A 342 -35.04 -14.51 -6.60
CA GLU A 342 -35.25 -14.21 -8.03
C GLU A 342 -36.10 -12.92 -8.17
N ALA A 343 -35.55 -11.93 -8.85
CA ALA A 343 -36.26 -10.70 -9.13
C ALA A 343 -37.26 -10.89 -10.28
N ASP A 344 -38.45 -10.30 -10.17
CA ASP A 344 -39.43 -10.27 -11.27
C ASP A 344 -39.04 -9.31 -12.40
N GLY A 345 -38.01 -8.48 -12.20
CA GLY A 345 -37.52 -7.51 -13.15
C GLY A 345 -38.22 -6.14 -13.08
N ARG A 346 -39.14 -5.90 -12.14
CA ARG A 346 -39.73 -4.59 -11.88
C ARG A 346 -38.76 -3.70 -11.13
N VAL A 347 -38.57 -2.46 -11.62
CA VAL A 347 -37.75 -1.45 -10.96
C VAL A 347 -38.52 -0.13 -10.87
N ASP A 348 -38.70 0.39 -9.67
CA ASP A 348 -39.34 1.68 -9.40
C ASP A 348 -38.34 2.60 -8.73
N ILE A 349 -38.11 3.79 -9.30
CA ILE A 349 -37.26 4.84 -8.75
C ILE A 349 -38.18 6.04 -8.49
N GLU A 350 -38.24 6.51 -7.23
CA GLU A 350 -39.16 7.54 -6.77
C GLU A 350 -38.39 8.64 -6.05
N ASP A 351 -38.49 9.87 -6.52
CA ASP A 351 -37.96 11.11 -5.94
C ASP A 351 -36.48 11.03 -5.56
N VAL A 352 -35.66 10.41 -6.43
CA VAL A 352 -34.25 10.16 -6.13
C VAL A 352 -33.39 11.39 -6.37
N TYR A 353 -32.64 11.75 -5.32
CA TYR A 353 -31.60 12.77 -5.34
C TYR A 353 -30.26 12.12 -4.94
N PHE A 354 -29.21 12.47 -5.67
CA PHE A 354 -27.89 11.96 -5.37
C PHE A 354 -26.77 12.93 -5.76
N SER A 355 -25.71 12.96 -4.95
CA SER A 355 -24.45 13.64 -5.26
C SER A 355 -23.27 12.90 -4.61
N TYR A 356 -22.15 12.80 -5.33
CA TYR A 356 -20.90 12.25 -4.78
C TYR A 356 -20.27 13.21 -3.75
N VAL A 357 -20.44 14.50 -3.93
CA VAL A 357 -19.94 15.56 -3.04
C VAL A 357 -21.14 16.42 -2.62
N PRO A 358 -21.32 16.70 -1.32
CA PRO A 358 -22.51 17.38 -0.79
C PRO A 358 -22.88 18.69 -1.50
N ASP A 359 -21.87 19.46 -1.95
CA ASP A 359 -22.06 20.78 -2.54
C ASP A 359 -22.29 20.75 -4.08
N LYS A 360 -22.17 19.57 -4.71
CA LYS A 360 -22.31 19.43 -6.18
C LYS A 360 -23.43 18.46 -6.51
N LYS A 361 -24.64 18.99 -6.67
CA LYS A 361 -25.79 18.21 -7.13
C LYS A 361 -25.51 17.54 -8.47
N LEU A 362 -25.84 16.24 -8.58
CA LEU A 362 -25.62 15.47 -9.80
C LEU A 362 -26.90 14.80 -10.32
N ILE A 363 -27.71 14.23 -9.45
CA ILE A 363 -29.03 13.66 -9.81
C ILE A 363 -30.08 14.41 -8.99
N GLU A 364 -31.11 14.93 -9.67
CA GLU A 364 -32.21 15.67 -9.04
C GLU A 364 -33.54 15.18 -9.59
N ASP A 365 -34.47 14.87 -8.68
CA ASP A 365 -35.86 14.51 -8.98
C ASP A 365 -35.97 13.40 -10.05
N PHE A 366 -35.20 12.31 -9.85
CA PHE A 366 -35.15 11.22 -10.80
C PHE A 366 -36.27 10.21 -10.50
N ASN A 367 -37.21 10.09 -11.45
CA ASN A 367 -38.41 9.26 -11.33
C ASN A 367 -38.57 8.37 -12.54
N ILE A 368 -38.73 7.04 -12.34
CA ILE A 368 -39.00 6.08 -13.40
C ILE A 368 -39.71 4.84 -12.85
N HIS A 369 -40.63 4.26 -13.64
CA HIS A 369 -41.25 2.97 -13.39
C HIS A 369 -40.98 2.03 -14.57
N VAL A 370 -40.26 0.93 -14.30
CA VAL A 370 -39.89 -0.06 -15.29
C VAL A 370 -40.60 -1.37 -15.03
N LYS A 371 -41.30 -1.88 -16.03
CA LYS A 371 -42.00 -3.16 -15.96
C LYS A 371 -41.04 -4.32 -16.30
N PRO A 372 -41.31 -5.54 -15.82
CA PRO A 372 -40.56 -6.72 -16.21
C PRO A 372 -40.35 -6.84 -17.71
N GLY A 373 -39.11 -7.14 -18.12
CA GLY A 373 -38.76 -7.35 -19.52
C GLY A 373 -38.59 -6.09 -20.38
N GLN A 374 -38.78 -4.88 -19.84
CA GLN A 374 -38.58 -3.63 -20.59
C GLN A 374 -37.11 -3.28 -20.75
N ARG A 375 -36.82 -2.70 -21.91
CA ARG A 375 -35.49 -2.12 -22.23
C ARG A 375 -35.50 -0.62 -22.03
N VAL A 376 -34.64 -0.15 -21.14
CA VAL A 376 -34.49 1.28 -20.80
C VAL A 376 -33.18 1.79 -21.36
N ALA A 377 -33.22 2.69 -22.33
CA ALA A 377 -32.04 3.36 -22.86
C ALA A 377 -31.83 4.69 -22.14
N ILE A 378 -30.65 4.92 -21.60
CA ILE A 378 -30.25 6.17 -20.94
C ILE A 378 -29.35 6.93 -21.91
N VAL A 379 -29.81 8.09 -22.38
CA VAL A 379 -29.11 8.93 -23.35
C VAL A 379 -28.89 10.35 -22.80
N GLY A 380 -27.83 11.01 -23.23
CA GLY A 380 -27.51 12.38 -22.83
C GLY A 380 -26.02 12.70 -22.98
N PRO A 381 -25.62 13.96 -22.81
CA PRO A 381 -24.23 14.38 -22.91
C PRO A 381 -23.34 13.73 -21.85
N THR A 382 -22.03 13.78 -22.08
CA THR A 382 -21.06 13.29 -21.10
C THR A 382 -21.17 14.07 -19.80
N GLY A 383 -21.11 13.39 -18.66
CA GLY A 383 -21.21 14.01 -17.32
C GLY A 383 -22.64 14.27 -16.82
N CYS A 384 -23.72 13.93 -17.58
CA CYS A 384 -25.09 14.14 -17.11
C CYS A 384 -25.58 13.12 -16.07
N GLY A 385 -24.76 12.14 -15.65
CA GLY A 385 -25.09 11.19 -14.59
C GLY A 385 -25.52 9.79 -15.03
N LYS A 386 -25.33 9.39 -16.30
CA LYS A 386 -25.73 8.05 -16.82
C LYS A 386 -25.12 6.90 -16.00
N THR A 387 -23.81 6.89 -15.84
CA THR A 387 -23.08 5.86 -15.05
C THR A 387 -23.47 5.92 -13.57
N THR A 388 -23.84 7.10 -13.07
CA THR A 388 -24.30 7.26 -11.69
C THR A 388 -25.59 6.48 -11.43
N ILE A 389 -26.53 6.47 -12.38
CA ILE A 389 -27.77 5.67 -12.25
C ILE A 389 -27.43 4.17 -12.14
N ILE A 390 -26.46 3.68 -12.94
CA ILE A 390 -25.97 2.31 -12.83
C ILE A 390 -25.42 2.01 -11.43
N ASN A 391 -24.59 2.91 -10.91
CA ASN A 391 -23.99 2.76 -9.57
C ASN A 391 -25.06 2.73 -8.46
N LEU A 392 -26.14 3.49 -8.62
CA LEU A 392 -27.26 3.51 -7.69
C LEU A 392 -28.11 2.22 -7.78
N LEU A 393 -28.37 1.70 -8.99
CA LEU A 393 -29.09 0.43 -9.19
C LEU A 393 -28.36 -0.76 -8.57
N MET A 394 -27.03 -0.80 -8.71
CA MET A 394 -26.16 -1.83 -8.11
C MET A 394 -25.91 -1.61 -6.60
N ARG A 395 -26.46 -0.51 -6.05
CA ARG A 395 -26.22 -0.10 -4.67
C ARG A 395 -24.72 -0.06 -4.33
N PHE A 396 -23.88 0.47 -5.27
CA PHE A 396 -22.49 0.86 -4.97
C PHE A 396 -22.45 2.15 -4.15
N TYR A 397 -23.52 2.94 -4.27
CA TYR A 397 -23.79 4.14 -3.48
C TYR A 397 -25.25 4.13 -3.04
N ASP A 398 -25.52 4.57 -1.82
CA ASP A 398 -26.88 4.80 -1.34
C ASP A 398 -27.36 6.21 -1.77
N VAL A 399 -28.64 6.36 -2.09
CA VAL A 399 -29.23 7.65 -2.47
C VAL A 399 -29.26 8.64 -1.30
N ASN A 400 -29.12 9.94 -1.57
CA ASN A 400 -29.22 10.96 -0.54
C ASN A 400 -30.68 11.14 -0.06
N SER A 401 -31.65 11.05 -0.98
CA SER A 401 -33.09 11.01 -0.67
C SER A 401 -33.86 10.28 -1.76
N GLY A 402 -35.10 9.93 -1.51
CA GLY A 402 -35.91 9.10 -2.39
C GLY A 402 -35.71 7.60 -2.16
N THR A 403 -36.26 6.79 -3.06
CA THR A 403 -36.22 5.33 -2.96
C THR A 403 -36.00 4.69 -4.32
N ILE A 404 -35.22 3.60 -4.34
CA ILE A 404 -35.08 2.67 -5.46
C ILE A 404 -35.65 1.33 -4.99
N LYS A 405 -36.62 0.80 -5.71
CA LYS A 405 -37.26 -0.48 -5.38
C LYS A 405 -37.01 -1.50 -6.51
N VAL A 406 -36.68 -2.72 -6.15
CA VAL A 406 -36.57 -3.86 -7.04
C VAL A 406 -37.58 -4.90 -6.58
N SER A 407 -38.45 -5.37 -7.50
CA SER A 407 -39.54 -6.31 -7.17
C SER A 407 -40.39 -5.83 -6.00
N GLY A 408 -40.62 -4.51 -5.90
CA GLY A 408 -41.41 -3.86 -4.85
C GLY A 408 -40.69 -3.64 -3.51
N HIS A 409 -39.47 -4.12 -3.34
CA HIS A 409 -38.67 -3.93 -2.12
C HIS A 409 -37.64 -2.82 -2.29
N ASP A 410 -37.53 -1.91 -1.31
CA ASP A 410 -36.45 -0.92 -1.28
C ASP A 410 -35.09 -1.62 -1.25
N ILE A 411 -34.16 -1.24 -2.16
CA ILE A 411 -32.84 -1.88 -2.28
C ILE A 411 -32.02 -1.79 -0.98
N ARG A 412 -32.29 -0.81 -0.11
CA ARG A 412 -31.67 -0.70 1.22
C ARG A 412 -32.10 -1.78 2.20
N LYS A 413 -33.25 -2.44 1.93
CA LYS A 413 -33.81 -3.55 2.70
C LYS A 413 -33.58 -4.92 2.07
N ILE A 414 -32.83 -4.98 0.97
CA ILE A 414 -32.38 -6.21 0.31
C ILE A 414 -30.91 -6.41 0.65
N THR A 415 -30.45 -7.63 0.83
CA THR A 415 -29.01 -7.90 0.97
C THR A 415 -28.29 -7.53 -0.33
N ARG A 416 -27.13 -6.86 -0.24
CA ARG A 416 -26.37 -6.46 -1.43
C ARG A 416 -26.00 -7.63 -2.32
N GLU A 417 -25.64 -8.74 -1.71
CA GLU A 417 -25.31 -9.99 -2.41
C GLU A 417 -26.49 -10.43 -3.29
N SER A 418 -27.66 -10.64 -2.73
CA SER A 418 -28.83 -11.10 -3.48
C SER A 418 -29.32 -10.06 -4.50
N LEU A 419 -29.20 -8.76 -4.21
CA LEU A 419 -29.50 -7.70 -5.17
C LEU A 419 -28.58 -7.80 -6.41
N ARG A 420 -27.27 -7.92 -6.18
CA ARG A 420 -26.26 -7.99 -7.23
C ARG A 420 -26.31 -9.26 -8.05
N ASP A 421 -26.67 -10.40 -7.43
CA ASP A 421 -26.86 -11.67 -8.11
C ASP A 421 -28.02 -11.64 -9.13
N ASN A 422 -28.99 -10.75 -8.91
CA ASN A 422 -30.10 -10.52 -9.83
C ASN A 422 -29.77 -9.57 -10.99
N TYR A 423 -28.53 -8.99 -11.03
CA TYR A 423 -28.05 -8.13 -12.11
C TYR A 423 -26.89 -8.74 -12.86
N GLY A 424 -26.97 -8.80 -14.18
CA GLY A 424 -25.82 -9.05 -15.05
C GLY A 424 -25.25 -7.72 -15.56
N MET A 425 -23.97 -7.47 -15.31
CA MET A 425 -23.35 -6.20 -15.64
C MET A 425 -22.25 -6.35 -16.69
N VAL A 426 -22.35 -5.61 -17.78
CA VAL A 426 -21.29 -5.46 -18.78
C VAL A 426 -20.87 -4.00 -18.82
N LEU A 427 -19.66 -3.73 -18.34
CA LEU A 427 -19.09 -2.38 -18.26
C LEU A 427 -18.38 -1.98 -19.56
N GLN A 428 -18.18 -0.67 -19.73
CA GLN A 428 -17.33 -0.10 -20.77
C GLN A 428 -15.89 -0.61 -20.65
N GLU A 429 -15.34 -0.59 -19.44
CA GLU A 429 -14.02 -1.13 -19.14
C GLU A 429 -14.10 -2.65 -18.96
N THR A 430 -13.40 -3.37 -19.82
CA THR A 430 -13.36 -4.83 -19.79
C THR A 430 -12.26 -5.29 -18.85
N TRP A 431 -12.62 -5.80 -17.68
CA TRP A 431 -11.65 -6.38 -16.76
C TRP A 431 -11.59 -7.91 -16.88
N LEU A 432 -10.38 -8.43 -17.10
CA LEU A 432 -10.09 -9.86 -17.14
C LEU A 432 -8.99 -10.20 -16.14
N LYS A 433 -9.25 -11.20 -15.32
CA LYS A 433 -8.28 -11.73 -14.35
C LYS A 433 -7.18 -12.49 -15.06
N LYS A 434 -5.94 -12.35 -14.58
CA LYS A 434 -4.84 -13.24 -14.96
C LYS A 434 -5.21 -14.70 -14.66
N GLY A 435 -5.14 -15.57 -15.66
CA GLY A 435 -5.54 -16.97 -15.57
C GLY A 435 -5.98 -17.51 -16.94
N THR A 436 -6.74 -18.58 -16.97
CA THR A 436 -7.27 -19.14 -18.22
C THR A 436 -8.51 -18.37 -18.69
N ILE A 437 -8.86 -18.52 -19.97
CA ILE A 437 -10.13 -18.01 -20.50
C ILE A 437 -11.31 -18.68 -19.76
N ARG A 438 -11.21 -19.97 -19.47
CA ARG A 438 -12.17 -20.71 -18.65
C ARG A 438 -12.40 -20.03 -17.31
N ASP A 439 -11.32 -19.77 -16.53
CA ASP A 439 -11.41 -19.12 -15.21
C ASP A 439 -12.13 -17.77 -15.27
N ASN A 440 -11.95 -17.04 -16.35
CA ASN A 440 -12.62 -15.76 -16.57
C ASN A 440 -14.11 -15.90 -16.90
N ILE A 441 -14.50 -16.93 -17.64
CA ILE A 441 -15.91 -17.16 -17.99
C ILE A 441 -16.71 -17.67 -16.78
N ILE A 442 -16.16 -18.62 -16.00
CA ILE A 442 -16.87 -19.24 -14.86
C ILE A 442 -16.94 -18.34 -13.62
N MET A 443 -16.39 -17.14 -13.67
CA MET A 443 -16.29 -16.22 -12.50
C MET A 443 -17.64 -15.96 -11.84
N GLY A 444 -18.74 -15.92 -12.60
CA GLY A 444 -20.09 -15.75 -12.06
C GLY A 444 -20.81 -17.07 -11.72
N LYS A 445 -20.31 -18.22 -12.22
CA LYS A 445 -20.87 -19.57 -11.97
C LYS A 445 -19.73 -20.58 -11.91
N PRO A 446 -19.07 -20.73 -10.74
CA PRO A 446 -17.86 -21.57 -10.60
C PRO A 446 -18.09 -23.06 -10.86
N ASP A 447 -19.30 -23.55 -10.69
CA ASP A 447 -19.75 -24.93 -10.87
C ASP A 447 -20.28 -25.24 -12.29
N ALA A 448 -20.09 -24.32 -13.25
CA ALA A 448 -20.56 -24.49 -14.62
C ALA A 448 -19.88 -25.66 -15.33
N THR A 449 -20.69 -26.46 -16.05
CA THR A 449 -20.18 -27.56 -16.87
C THR A 449 -19.53 -27.05 -18.17
N ASP A 450 -18.73 -27.90 -18.80
CA ASP A 450 -18.09 -27.56 -20.08
C ASP A 450 -19.12 -27.27 -21.19
N GLU A 451 -20.24 -27.99 -21.17
CA GLU A 451 -21.34 -27.80 -22.11
C GLU A 451 -21.98 -26.41 -21.92
N GLU A 452 -22.21 -25.99 -20.68
CA GLU A 452 -22.76 -24.66 -20.35
C GLU A 452 -21.80 -23.54 -20.79
N ILE A 453 -20.50 -23.70 -20.50
CA ILE A 453 -19.45 -22.73 -20.91
C ILE A 453 -19.42 -22.58 -22.42
N ILE A 454 -19.42 -23.71 -23.16
CA ILE A 454 -19.41 -23.71 -24.63
C ILE A 454 -20.70 -23.12 -25.19
N ALA A 455 -21.87 -23.42 -24.59
CA ALA A 455 -23.15 -22.86 -25.00
C ALA A 455 -23.18 -21.33 -24.83
N ALA A 456 -22.76 -20.82 -23.67
CA ALA A 456 -22.63 -19.38 -23.40
C ALA A 456 -21.66 -18.70 -24.36
N ALA A 457 -20.49 -19.32 -24.64
CA ALA A 457 -19.51 -18.80 -25.57
C ALA A 457 -20.00 -18.81 -27.04
N LYS A 458 -20.85 -19.76 -27.44
CA LYS A 458 -21.50 -19.76 -28.74
C LYS A 458 -22.55 -18.64 -28.83
N ALA A 459 -23.37 -18.48 -27.81
CA ALA A 459 -24.41 -17.46 -27.77
C ALA A 459 -23.81 -16.03 -27.79
N SER A 460 -22.68 -15.82 -27.13
CA SER A 460 -21.93 -14.54 -27.16
C SER A 460 -21.06 -14.35 -28.40
N HIS A 461 -20.97 -15.32 -29.32
CA HIS A 461 -20.04 -15.37 -30.43
C HIS A 461 -18.54 -15.43 -30.09
N ALA A 462 -18.19 -15.70 -28.84
CA ALA A 462 -16.81 -15.84 -28.37
C ALA A 462 -16.16 -17.17 -28.80
N HIS A 463 -16.93 -18.27 -28.85
CA HIS A 463 -16.43 -19.61 -29.18
C HIS A 463 -15.53 -19.68 -30.41
N SER A 464 -15.88 -18.94 -31.46
CA SER A 464 -15.16 -18.97 -32.72
C SER A 464 -13.71 -18.47 -32.64
N PHE A 465 -13.42 -17.46 -31.81
CA PHE A 465 -12.05 -17.01 -31.62
C PHE A 465 -11.33 -17.84 -30.56
N ILE A 466 -12.02 -18.26 -29.49
CA ILE A 466 -11.42 -19.09 -28.43
C ILE A 466 -10.82 -20.37 -29.02
N ARG A 467 -11.55 -21.05 -29.90
CA ARG A 467 -11.06 -22.27 -30.57
C ARG A 467 -9.80 -22.07 -31.46
N ARG A 468 -9.50 -20.84 -31.88
CA ARG A 468 -8.30 -20.52 -32.67
C ARG A 468 -7.07 -20.28 -31.81
N LEU A 469 -7.25 -20.13 -30.52
CA LEU A 469 -6.14 -19.96 -29.59
C LEU A 469 -5.41 -21.30 -29.35
N PRO A 470 -4.13 -21.29 -29.07
CA PRO A 470 -3.30 -22.52 -29.00
C PRO A 470 -3.83 -23.59 -28.04
N LYS A 471 -4.42 -23.19 -26.89
CA LYS A 471 -4.98 -24.09 -25.90
C LYS A 471 -6.52 -23.93 -25.74
N GLY A 472 -7.19 -23.23 -26.67
CA GLY A 472 -8.63 -23.00 -26.61
C GLY A 472 -9.04 -22.30 -25.31
N TYR A 473 -9.99 -22.90 -24.58
CA TYR A 473 -10.47 -22.37 -23.29
C TYR A 473 -9.43 -22.37 -22.17
N ASP A 474 -8.41 -23.22 -22.26
CA ASP A 474 -7.32 -23.31 -21.28
C ASP A 474 -6.13 -22.40 -21.67
N THR A 475 -6.33 -21.50 -22.62
CA THR A 475 -5.33 -20.48 -22.97
C THR A 475 -5.18 -19.50 -21.82
N GLU A 476 -3.95 -19.37 -21.32
CA GLU A 476 -3.61 -18.40 -20.29
C GLU A 476 -3.55 -16.98 -20.86
N ILE A 477 -4.21 -16.06 -20.18
CA ILE A 477 -4.20 -14.63 -20.49
C ILE A 477 -3.51 -13.87 -19.34
N GLY A 478 -2.71 -12.87 -19.71
CA GLY A 478 -2.04 -11.98 -18.76
C GLY A 478 -3.01 -11.01 -18.11
N GLU A 479 -2.45 -10.06 -17.35
CA GLU A 479 -3.21 -8.95 -16.77
C GLU A 479 -3.95 -8.19 -17.88
N ASP A 480 -5.19 -7.76 -17.60
CA ASP A 480 -6.09 -7.09 -18.54
C ASP A 480 -6.27 -7.82 -19.89
N GLY A 481 -6.18 -9.15 -19.88
CA GLY A 481 -6.41 -9.96 -21.08
C GLY A 481 -5.24 -9.99 -22.07
N GLY A 482 -4.09 -9.40 -21.75
CA GLY A 482 -2.84 -9.55 -22.50
C GLY A 482 -2.98 -9.24 -24.00
N SER A 483 -2.78 -10.25 -24.85
CA SER A 483 -2.79 -10.12 -26.34
C SER A 483 -4.18 -10.10 -26.97
N LEU A 484 -5.26 -10.18 -26.20
CA LEU A 484 -6.62 -10.15 -26.75
C LEU A 484 -6.99 -8.74 -27.23
N SER A 485 -7.67 -8.66 -28.38
CA SER A 485 -8.23 -7.38 -28.84
C SER A 485 -9.36 -6.91 -27.90
N GLN A 486 -9.64 -5.60 -27.88
CA GLN A 486 -10.70 -5.02 -27.04
C GLN A 486 -12.06 -5.68 -27.29
N GLY A 487 -12.41 -5.97 -28.55
CA GLY A 487 -13.63 -6.70 -28.88
C GLY A 487 -13.65 -8.14 -28.37
N GLN A 488 -12.51 -8.84 -28.36
CA GLN A 488 -12.42 -10.19 -27.79
C GLN A 488 -12.59 -10.17 -26.27
N LYS A 489 -11.98 -9.19 -25.59
CA LYS A 489 -12.18 -8.98 -24.15
C LYS A 489 -13.65 -8.73 -23.81
N GLN A 490 -14.32 -7.88 -24.59
CA GLN A 490 -15.73 -7.56 -24.39
C GLN A 490 -16.63 -8.80 -24.61
N LEU A 491 -16.35 -9.61 -25.66
CA LEU A 491 -17.06 -10.87 -25.87
C LEU A 491 -16.89 -11.85 -24.70
N LEU A 492 -15.72 -11.90 -24.05
CA LEU A 492 -15.53 -12.71 -22.84
C LEU A 492 -16.34 -12.18 -21.65
N CYS A 493 -16.39 -10.86 -21.44
CA CYS A 493 -17.24 -10.26 -20.41
C CYS A 493 -18.72 -10.55 -20.65
N ILE A 494 -19.18 -10.47 -21.89
CA ILE A 494 -20.54 -10.86 -22.29
C ILE A 494 -20.77 -12.37 -22.04
N THR A 495 -19.80 -13.23 -22.35
CA THR A 495 -19.89 -14.68 -22.11
C THR A 495 -20.07 -14.99 -20.62
N ARG A 496 -19.37 -14.28 -19.76
CA ARG A 496 -19.49 -14.37 -18.29
C ARG A 496 -20.93 -14.10 -17.83
N VAL A 497 -21.55 -13.04 -18.35
CA VAL A 497 -22.94 -12.70 -18.02
C VAL A 497 -23.93 -13.69 -18.63
N MET A 498 -23.69 -14.15 -19.87
CA MET A 498 -24.52 -15.15 -20.54
C MET A 498 -24.50 -16.52 -19.86
N LEU A 499 -23.46 -16.85 -19.10
CA LEU A 499 -23.38 -18.09 -18.33
C LEU A 499 -24.35 -18.08 -17.14
N CYS A 500 -24.55 -16.93 -16.50
CA CYS A 500 -25.43 -16.75 -15.34
C CYS A 500 -26.85 -16.36 -15.74
N LEU A 501 -27.00 -15.53 -16.76
CA LEU A 501 -28.24 -14.98 -17.30
C LEU A 501 -29.27 -14.53 -16.24
N PRO A 502 -28.95 -13.56 -15.40
CA PRO A 502 -29.87 -13.05 -14.39
C PRO A 502 -31.08 -12.33 -15.01
N PRO A 503 -32.17 -12.10 -14.25
CA PRO A 503 -33.40 -11.48 -14.76
C PRO A 503 -33.26 -10.01 -15.16
N MET A 504 -32.23 -9.32 -14.67
CA MET A 504 -31.99 -7.91 -14.95
C MET A 504 -30.57 -7.70 -15.50
N LEU A 505 -30.41 -6.74 -16.40
CA LEU A 505 -29.15 -6.47 -17.08
C LEU A 505 -28.81 -4.98 -17.00
N ILE A 506 -27.52 -4.71 -16.86
CA ILE A 506 -26.92 -3.37 -16.96
C ILE A 506 -25.84 -3.44 -18.04
N LEU A 507 -26.00 -2.64 -19.09
CA LEU A 507 -25.11 -2.64 -20.26
C LEU A 507 -24.58 -1.23 -20.47
N ASP A 508 -23.25 -1.10 -20.49
CA ASP A 508 -22.58 0.16 -20.86
C ASP A 508 -21.91 -0.02 -22.22
N GLU A 509 -22.46 0.64 -23.24
CA GLU A 509 -22.15 0.46 -24.65
C GLU A 509 -21.02 1.36 -25.17
N ALA A 510 -19.86 1.41 -24.59
CA ALA A 510 -18.76 2.13 -25.21
C ALA A 510 -17.85 1.20 -26.04
N THR A 511 -17.92 1.32 -27.37
CA THR A 511 -17.21 0.45 -28.31
C THR A 511 -16.40 1.23 -29.33
N SER A 512 -15.90 2.40 -29.00
CA SER A 512 -15.19 3.34 -29.90
C SER A 512 -13.90 2.79 -30.54
N SER A 513 -13.41 1.62 -30.07
CA SER A 513 -12.12 1.04 -30.50
C SER A 513 -12.24 -0.39 -31.05
N ILE A 514 -13.43 -0.81 -31.53
CA ILE A 514 -13.68 -2.19 -31.94
C ILE A 514 -13.91 -2.23 -33.45
N ASP A 515 -13.37 -3.24 -34.14
CA ASP A 515 -13.62 -3.45 -35.55
C ASP A 515 -15.10 -3.75 -35.82
N THR A 516 -15.63 -3.31 -36.99
CA THR A 516 -17.04 -3.40 -37.38
C THR A 516 -17.60 -4.83 -37.32
N ARG A 517 -16.78 -5.84 -37.68
CA ARG A 517 -17.22 -7.24 -37.68
C ARG A 517 -17.44 -7.79 -36.28
N THR A 518 -16.54 -7.47 -35.37
CA THR A 518 -16.67 -7.85 -33.94
C THR A 518 -17.79 -7.07 -33.27
N GLU A 519 -17.95 -5.81 -33.64
CA GLU A 519 -19.03 -4.97 -33.20
C GLU A 519 -20.42 -5.56 -33.48
N ILE A 520 -20.66 -6.01 -34.72
CA ILE A 520 -21.93 -6.69 -35.12
C ILE A 520 -22.17 -7.93 -34.23
N LYS A 521 -21.12 -8.68 -33.88
CA LYS A 521 -21.26 -9.84 -32.98
C LYS A 521 -21.65 -9.45 -31.56
N ILE A 522 -21.03 -8.40 -31.04
CA ILE A 522 -21.35 -7.84 -29.71
C ILE A 522 -22.80 -7.38 -29.67
N GLN A 523 -23.27 -6.65 -30.69
CA GLN A 523 -24.67 -6.22 -30.75
C GLN A 523 -25.64 -7.41 -30.77
N LYS A 524 -25.37 -8.43 -31.59
CA LYS A 524 -26.20 -9.64 -31.63
C LYS A 524 -26.21 -10.35 -30.27
N ALA A 525 -25.07 -10.40 -29.61
CA ALA A 525 -24.96 -10.99 -28.27
C ALA A 525 -25.78 -10.20 -27.25
N PHE A 526 -25.74 -8.86 -27.28
CA PHE A 526 -26.58 -8.01 -26.43
C PHE A 526 -28.08 -8.24 -26.67
N LEU A 527 -28.53 -8.25 -27.92
CA LEU A 527 -29.93 -8.51 -28.27
C LEU A 527 -30.40 -9.87 -27.76
N THR A 528 -29.57 -10.91 -27.90
CA THR A 528 -29.85 -12.24 -27.38
C THR A 528 -29.96 -12.24 -25.86
N MET A 529 -29.07 -11.54 -25.19
CA MET A 529 -29.01 -11.45 -23.74
C MET A 529 -30.20 -10.68 -23.14
N MET A 530 -30.63 -9.59 -23.79
CA MET A 530 -31.76 -8.74 -23.37
C MET A 530 -33.13 -9.36 -23.57
N HIS A 531 -33.26 -10.39 -24.40
CA HIS A 531 -34.54 -10.99 -24.72
C HIS A 531 -35.26 -11.50 -23.46
N GLY A 532 -36.44 -10.94 -23.18
CA GLY A 532 -37.27 -11.29 -22.01
C GLY A 532 -36.75 -10.79 -20.66
N ARG A 533 -35.73 -9.91 -20.62
CA ARG A 533 -35.09 -9.38 -19.39
C ARG A 533 -35.19 -7.89 -19.31
N THR A 534 -35.35 -7.40 -18.07
CA THR A 534 -35.30 -5.96 -17.82
C THR A 534 -33.86 -5.47 -18.01
N SER A 535 -33.67 -4.48 -18.87
CA SER A 535 -32.31 -4.07 -19.26
C SER A 535 -32.17 -2.55 -19.17
N PHE A 536 -31.14 -2.09 -18.46
CA PHE A 536 -30.72 -0.68 -18.43
C PHE A 536 -29.48 -0.54 -19.29
N ILE A 537 -29.54 0.35 -20.27
CA ILE A 537 -28.51 0.49 -21.29
C ILE A 537 -28.04 1.94 -21.32
N VAL A 538 -26.76 2.19 -21.04
CA VAL A 538 -26.14 3.47 -21.39
C VAL A 538 -25.83 3.43 -22.88
N ALA A 539 -26.74 3.97 -23.65
CA ALA A 539 -26.72 3.80 -25.09
C ALA A 539 -25.90 4.90 -25.77
N HIS A 540 -24.93 4.44 -26.55
CA HIS A 540 -24.12 5.27 -27.45
C HIS A 540 -24.41 4.95 -28.95
N ARG A 541 -25.39 4.06 -29.22
CA ARG A 541 -25.69 3.56 -30.55
C ARG A 541 -27.16 3.69 -30.90
N LEU A 542 -27.37 4.09 -32.15
CA LEU A 542 -28.71 4.31 -32.66
C LEU A 542 -29.59 3.04 -32.65
N SER A 543 -29.03 1.88 -33.02
CA SER A 543 -29.78 0.62 -33.07
C SER A 543 -30.37 0.25 -31.68
N THR A 544 -29.58 0.39 -30.64
CA THR A 544 -29.99 0.08 -29.26
C THR A 544 -31.02 1.08 -28.74
N ILE A 545 -30.85 2.38 -29.08
CA ILE A 545 -31.79 3.43 -28.70
C ILE A 545 -33.15 3.21 -29.35
N ARG A 546 -33.18 2.87 -30.63
CA ARG A 546 -34.45 2.66 -31.39
C ARG A 546 -35.28 1.50 -30.89
N GLU A 547 -34.64 0.44 -30.42
CA GLU A 547 -35.30 -0.77 -29.93
C GLU A 547 -35.66 -0.72 -28.45
N ALA A 548 -35.39 0.39 -27.75
CA ALA A 548 -35.71 0.56 -26.36
C ALA A 548 -37.23 0.87 -26.18
N ASP A 549 -37.83 0.23 -25.18
CA ASP A 549 -39.23 0.49 -24.79
C ASP A 549 -39.37 1.87 -24.12
N ILE A 550 -38.35 2.27 -23.36
CA ILE A 550 -38.27 3.55 -22.68
C ILE A 550 -36.91 4.18 -22.96
N ILE A 551 -36.91 5.41 -23.44
CA ILE A 551 -35.72 6.24 -23.60
C ILE A 551 -35.78 7.34 -22.54
N LEU A 552 -34.75 7.41 -21.70
CA LEU A 552 -34.54 8.47 -20.71
C LEU A 552 -33.52 9.46 -21.26
N VAL A 553 -33.95 10.66 -21.52
CA VAL A 553 -33.06 11.73 -21.97
C VAL A 553 -32.62 12.55 -20.77
N MET A 554 -31.33 12.43 -20.43
CA MET A 554 -30.74 13.11 -19.28
C MET A 554 -29.96 14.34 -19.69
N LYS A 555 -30.14 15.43 -18.96
CA LYS A 555 -29.33 16.65 -19.05
C LYS A 555 -29.18 17.27 -17.68
N ASP A 556 -27.97 17.65 -17.31
CA ASP A 556 -27.65 18.30 -16.04
C ASP A 556 -28.25 17.58 -14.81
N GLY A 557 -28.20 16.22 -14.82
CA GLY A 557 -28.66 15.37 -13.74
C GLY A 557 -30.17 15.13 -13.65
N LYS A 558 -30.94 15.63 -14.59
CA LYS A 558 -32.41 15.49 -14.64
C LYS A 558 -32.86 14.72 -15.86
N ILE A 559 -33.99 14.03 -15.74
CA ILE A 559 -34.74 13.55 -16.89
C ILE A 559 -35.46 14.73 -17.52
N ILE A 560 -35.08 15.12 -18.73
CA ILE A 560 -35.72 16.21 -19.46
C ILE A 560 -36.81 15.73 -20.43
N GLU A 561 -36.65 14.48 -20.94
CA GLU A 561 -37.62 13.82 -21.82
C GLU A 561 -37.67 12.34 -21.51
N GLN A 562 -38.84 11.73 -21.62
CA GLN A 562 -39.06 10.29 -21.45
C GLN A 562 -40.11 9.81 -22.44
N GLY A 563 -39.85 8.74 -23.14
CA GLY A 563 -40.76 8.16 -24.12
C GLY A 563 -40.12 7.03 -24.92
N ASN A 564 -40.75 6.64 -26.02
CA ASN A 564 -40.13 5.77 -27.01
C ASN A 564 -39.55 6.58 -28.19
N HIS A 565 -38.81 5.91 -29.08
CA HIS A 565 -38.14 6.56 -30.20
C HIS A 565 -39.08 7.42 -31.06
N GLU A 566 -40.26 6.89 -31.41
CA GLU A 566 -41.22 7.58 -32.28
C GLU A 566 -41.83 8.81 -31.60
N SER A 567 -42.24 8.67 -30.35
CA SER A 567 -42.83 9.76 -29.55
C SER A 567 -41.85 10.91 -29.33
N LEU A 568 -40.58 10.59 -29.03
CA LEU A 568 -39.55 11.61 -28.77
C LEU A 568 -39.09 12.31 -30.04
N LEU A 569 -39.04 11.61 -31.20
CA LEU A 569 -38.80 12.26 -32.47
C LEU A 569 -39.94 13.21 -32.85
N ALA A 570 -41.19 12.76 -32.68
CA ALA A 570 -42.36 13.57 -32.99
C ALA A 570 -42.47 14.86 -32.10
N ALA A 571 -41.95 14.77 -30.85
CA ALA A 571 -41.89 15.91 -29.95
C ALA A 571 -40.89 17.00 -30.39
N ASN A 572 -39.99 16.68 -31.29
CA ASN A 572 -38.94 17.56 -31.86
C ASN A 572 -38.15 18.32 -30.79
N GLY A 573 -37.88 17.65 -29.66
CA GLY A 573 -37.19 18.16 -28.47
C GLY A 573 -35.68 17.95 -28.50
N PHE A 574 -35.09 17.81 -27.29
CA PHE A 574 -33.65 17.59 -27.14
C PHE A 574 -33.22 16.26 -27.75
N TYR A 575 -34.03 15.21 -27.60
CA TYR A 575 -33.75 13.91 -28.20
C TYR A 575 -33.69 13.98 -29.73
N ALA A 576 -34.65 14.65 -30.35
CA ALA A 576 -34.67 14.79 -31.82
C ALA A 576 -33.44 15.57 -32.31
N ASN A 577 -33.04 16.62 -31.60
CA ASN A 577 -31.81 17.37 -31.90
C ASN A 577 -30.55 16.50 -31.77
N LEU A 578 -30.45 15.74 -30.68
CA LEU A 578 -29.33 14.81 -30.42
C LEU A 578 -29.25 13.74 -31.53
N TYR A 579 -30.40 13.17 -31.85
CA TYR A 579 -30.52 12.18 -32.94
C TYR A 579 -30.05 12.74 -34.28
N ASN A 580 -30.56 13.89 -34.68
CA ASN A 580 -30.22 14.53 -35.96
C ASN A 580 -28.75 14.98 -36.02
N SER A 581 -28.15 15.36 -34.90
CA SER A 581 -26.74 15.81 -34.83
C SER A 581 -25.73 14.67 -34.84
N GLN A 582 -26.11 13.49 -34.34
CA GLN A 582 -25.18 12.35 -34.20
C GLN A 582 -25.42 11.25 -35.24
N PHE A 583 -26.63 11.12 -35.79
CA PHE A 583 -27.06 9.94 -36.52
C PHE A 583 -27.83 10.23 -37.83
N ALA A 584 -28.10 11.48 -38.18
CA ALA A 584 -28.79 11.87 -39.41
C ALA A 584 -27.84 12.23 -40.57
#